data_7689b1bf4e5af0a7e4cea3570a6f7011
#
_entry.id   7689b1bf4e5af0a7e4cea3570a6f7011
#
_cell.length_a   1.000
_cell.length_b   1.000
_cell.length_c   1.000
_cell.angle_alpha   90.00
_cell.angle_beta   90.00
_cell.angle_gamma   90.00
#
_symmetry.space_group_name_H-M   'P 1'
#
loop_
_entity.id
_entity.type
_entity.pdbx_description
1 polymer ?
#
loop_
_entity_poly.entity_id
_entity_poly.type
_entity_poly.pdbx_seq_one_letter_code
_entity_poly.pdbx_strand_id
1 'polypeptide(L)'
;MKTLAFLKRGGVYLSINLKPIKNQNKMKKLIYFAVCCIAAFSFSSCSKDYVGSERNLRGKWEFYREEKHYVEDVTRTEWEGGEIKVVIEHKAGDVVVDDRTSYKEYWTFKKDGVLTVEEIADNGETYTEIWNYVFDRDSKQLKIVLDTWHVSHLTNSELVLDDQDDNWGGRYWSAYYFRKAK
;
A
#
# COMPACT_ATOMS: atom_id res chain seq x y z
N MET A 1 6.75 -40.37 -31.25
CA MET A 1 5.78 -40.09 -30.19
C MET A 1 5.72 -38.57 -29.95
N LYS A 2 4.57 -37.95 -30.14
CA LYS A 2 4.39 -36.53 -29.87
C LYS A 2 3.87 -36.38 -28.44
N THR A 3 4.65 -35.79 -27.55
CA THR A 3 4.24 -35.53 -26.16
C THR A 3 3.52 -34.18 -26.12
N LEU A 4 2.21 -34.19 -25.84
CA LEU A 4 1.46 -32.99 -25.56
C LEU A 4 1.52 -32.71 -24.05
N ALA A 5 2.06 -31.57 -23.65
CA ALA A 5 1.98 -31.11 -22.28
C ALA A 5 0.85 -30.07 -22.17
N PHE A 6 -0.10 -30.30 -21.26
CA PHE A 6 -1.19 -29.39 -20.94
C PHE A 6 -0.93 -28.70 -19.61
N LEU A 7 -0.86 -27.38 -19.60
CA LEU A 7 -0.88 -26.59 -18.39
C LEU A 7 -2.23 -25.87 -18.27
N LYS A 8 -2.99 -26.18 -17.20
CA LYS A 8 -4.27 -25.53 -16.90
C LYS A 8 -4.08 -24.46 -15.83
N ARG A 9 -4.30 -23.21 -16.16
CA ARG A 9 -4.39 -22.12 -15.19
C ARG A 9 -5.48 -21.15 -15.63
N GLY A 10 -6.52 -20.98 -14.80
CA GLY A 10 -7.53 -19.92 -14.99
C GLY A 10 -8.38 -20.00 -16.26
N GLY A 11 -8.80 -21.18 -16.72
CA GLY A 11 -9.74 -21.34 -17.83
C GLY A 11 -9.16 -21.10 -19.23
N VAL A 12 -7.86 -20.81 -19.37
CA VAL A 12 -7.18 -20.65 -20.67
C VAL A 12 -6.35 -21.89 -20.96
N TYR A 13 -6.57 -22.52 -22.13
CA TYR A 13 -5.77 -23.65 -22.62
C TYR A 13 -4.67 -23.13 -23.56
N LEU A 14 -3.41 -23.23 -23.12
CA LEU A 14 -2.28 -23.00 -24.00
C LEU A 14 -1.79 -24.34 -24.56
N SER A 15 -1.96 -24.55 -25.88
CA SER A 15 -1.36 -25.69 -26.54
C SER A 15 0.01 -25.32 -27.11
N ILE A 16 1.07 -25.94 -26.58
CA ILE A 16 2.43 -25.74 -27.09
C ILE A 16 2.80 -26.92 -27.97
N ASN A 17 2.99 -26.68 -29.29
CA ASN A 17 3.45 -27.66 -30.23
C ASN A 17 5.00 -27.72 -30.19
N LEU A 18 5.54 -28.68 -29.47
CA LEU A 18 6.98 -28.89 -29.40
C LEU A 18 7.48 -29.74 -30.60
N LYS A 19 8.20 -29.10 -31.52
CA LYS A 19 8.96 -29.85 -32.56
C LYS A 19 10.15 -30.59 -31.91
N PRO A 20 10.49 -31.80 -32.31
CA PRO A 20 11.64 -32.54 -31.75
C PRO A 20 12.94 -31.79 -32.04
N ILE A 21 13.62 -31.35 -31.00
CA ILE A 21 14.91 -30.65 -31.08
C ILE A 21 15.99 -31.71 -31.07
N LYS A 22 16.68 -31.90 -32.25
CA LYS A 22 17.71 -32.89 -32.44
C LYS A 22 19.04 -32.61 -31.71
N ASN A 23 19.19 -31.46 -31.04
CA ASN A 23 20.46 -31.07 -30.41
C ASN A 23 20.29 -30.87 -28.90
N GLN A 24 20.86 -31.77 -28.08
CA GLN A 24 20.78 -31.77 -26.61
C GLN A 24 21.27 -30.45 -25.98
N ASN A 25 22.25 -29.77 -26.58
CA ASN A 25 22.76 -28.50 -26.04
C ASN A 25 21.78 -27.34 -26.25
N LYS A 26 20.99 -27.37 -27.34
CA LYS A 26 19.92 -26.40 -27.56
C LYS A 26 18.74 -26.64 -26.60
N MET A 27 18.46 -27.91 -26.30
CA MET A 27 17.40 -28.28 -25.36
C MET A 27 17.72 -27.82 -23.92
N LYS A 28 18.97 -27.98 -23.45
CA LYS A 28 19.43 -27.48 -22.17
C LYS A 28 19.26 -25.95 -22.06
N LYS A 29 19.68 -25.18 -23.08
CA LYS A 29 19.52 -23.72 -23.12
C LYS A 29 18.06 -23.30 -23.11
N LEU A 30 17.18 -24.03 -23.81
CA LEU A 30 15.74 -23.74 -23.84
C LEU A 30 15.08 -24.01 -22.49
N ILE A 31 15.49 -25.09 -21.80
CA ILE A 31 15.01 -25.41 -20.44
C ILE A 31 15.48 -24.33 -19.44
N TYR A 32 16.74 -23.91 -19.48
CA TYR A 32 17.25 -22.82 -18.63
C TYR A 32 16.49 -21.50 -18.86
N PHE A 33 16.22 -21.16 -20.13
CA PHE A 33 15.45 -19.96 -20.47
C PHE A 33 13.99 -20.05 -19.96
N ALA A 34 13.34 -21.20 -20.12
CA ALA A 34 11.99 -21.42 -19.61
C ALA A 34 11.94 -21.37 -18.07
N VAL A 35 12.93 -21.93 -17.37
CA VAL A 35 13.04 -21.87 -15.91
C VAL A 35 13.31 -20.44 -15.43
N CYS A 36 14.16 -19.68 -16.11
CA CYS A 36 14.39 -18.26 -15.80
C CYS A 36 13.13 -17.40 -16.03
N CYS A 37 12.38 -17.66 -17.11
CA CYS A 37 11.11 -16.95 -17.33
C CYS A 37 10.06 -17.28 -16.26
N ILE A 38 9.96 -18.55 -15.82
CA ILE A 38 9.03 -18.95 -14.75
C ILE A 38 9.46 -18.29 -13.43
N ALA A 39 10.76 -18.23 -13.12
CA ALA A 39 11.27 -17.53 -11.95
C ALA A 39 10.98 -16.03 -12.00
N ALA A 40 11.17 -15.37 -13.16
CA ALA A 40 10.89 -13.94 -13.34
C ALA A 40 9.40 -13.61 -13.15
N PHE A 41 8.48 -14.49 -13.59
CA PHE A 41 7.04 -14.31 -13.38
C PHE A 41 6.58 -14.63 -11.95
N SER A 42 7.37 -15.39 -11.17
CA SER A 42 7.05 -15.69 -9.77
C SER A 42 7.29 -14.53 -8.82
N PHE A 43 8.10 -13.54 -9.23
CA PHE A 43 8.40 -12.35 -8.41
C PHE A 43 7.43 -11.18 -8.65
N SER A 44 6.53 -11.25 -9.64
CA SER A 44 5.57 -10.17 -9.93
C SER A 44 4.23 -10.31 -9.21
N SER A 45 4.09 -11.28 -8.29
CA SER A 45 2.96 -11.31 -7.35
C SER A 45 3.37 -10.55 -6.08
N CYS A 46 3.65 -9.24 -6.20
CA CYS A 46 3.54 -8.35 -5.06
C CYS A 46 2.06 -8.30 -4.71
N SER A 47 1.62 -9.11 -3.74
CA SER A 47 0.34 -8.89 -3.11
C SER A 47 0.41 -7.49 -2.49
N LYS A 48 -0.58 -6.64 -2.78
CA LYS A 48 -0.71 -5.31 -2.17
C LYS A 48 -0.71 -5.37 -0.62
N ASP A 49 -0.89 -6.56 -0.06
CA ASP A 49 -1.06 -6.82 1.38
C ASP A 49 0.17 -7.50 2.01
N TYR A 50 1.38 -7.18 1.57
CA TYR A 50 2.55 -7.70 2.25
C TYR A 50 2.81 -6.93 3.54
N VAL A 51 2.67 -7.62 4.68
CA VAL A 51 3.01 -7.08 6.00
C VAL A 51 4.24 -7.78 6.55
N GLY A 52 5.33 -7.04 6.64
CA GLY A 52 6.59 -7.50 7.21
C GLY A 52 6.53 -7.70 8.73
N SER A 53 7.69 -8.00 9.32
CA SER A 53 7.81 -8.10 10.77
C SER A 53 7.90 -6.72 11.43
N GLU A 54 7.73 -6.67 12.75
CA GLU A 54 7.99 -5.45 13.55
C GLU A 54 9.38 -4.84 13.29
N ARG A 55 10.38 -5.68 12.94
CA ARG A 55 11.72 -5.21 12.57
C ARG A 55 11.69 -4.29 11.33
N ASN A 56 10.79 -4.55 10.38
CA ASN A 56 10.61 -3.70 9.21
C ASN A 56 10.03 -2.34 9.58
N LEU A 57 9.12 -2.30 10.58
CA LEU A 57 8.52 -1.07 11.07
C LEU A 57 9.55 -0.12 11.69
N ARG A 58 10.59 -0.64 12.40
CA ARG A 58 11.58 0.17 13.12
C ARG A 58 12.35 1.13 12.23
N GLY A 59 12.65 2.32 12.78
CA GLY A 59 13.42 3.39 12.16
C GLY A 59 12.57 4.57 11.73
N LYS A 60 13.18 5.50 10.99
CA LYS A 60 12.55 6.77 10.59
C LYS A 60 11.85 6.60 9.25
N TRP A 61 10.60 7.09 9.19
CA TRP A 61 9.72 7.07 8.04
C TRP A 61 9.28 8.49 7.71
N GLU A 62 9.25 8.84 6.45
CA GLU A 62 8.74 10.10 5.95
C GLU A 62 7.31 9.88 5.45
N PHE A 63 6.33 10.59 6.03
CA PHE A 63 4.97 10.64 5.53
C PHE A 63 4.93 11.53 4.28
N TYR A 64 4.54 10.98 3.13
CA TYR A 64 4.64 11.72 1.88
C TYR A 64 3.32 11.84 1.11
N ARG A 65 2.29 11.02 1.45
CA ARG A 65 1.02 11.02 0.74
C ARG A 65 -0.11 10.55 1.64
N GLU A 66 -1.28 11.17 1.49
CA GLU A 66 -2.57 10.69 1.98
C GLU A 66 -3.52 10.49 0.81
N GLU A 67 -4.31 9.41 0.85
CA GLU A 67 -5.39 9.17 -0.10
C GLU A 67 -6.70 9.03 0.68
N LYS A 68 -7.73 9.79 0.30
CA LYS A 68 -9.09 9.67 0.84
C LYS A 68 -9.97 8.97 -0.17
N HIS A 69 -10.51 7.83 0.21
CA HIS A 69 -11.35 6.98 -0.62
C HIS A 69 -12.81 7.15 -0.19
N TYR A 70 -13.61 7.84 -1.00
CA TYR A 70 -15.01 8.10 -0.69
C TYR A 70 -15.87 6.87 -1.00
N VAL A 71 -16.63 6.38 -0.01
CA VAL A 71 -17.52 5.23 -0.15
C VAL A 71 -18.98 5.65 -0.37
N GLU A 72 -19.30 6.91 -0.05
CA GLU A 72 -20.60 7.53 -0.24
C GLU A 72 -20.44 8.91 -0.87
N ASP A 73 -21.54 9.44 -1.43
CA ASP A 73 -21.57 10.82 -1.94
C ASP A 73 -21.51 11.82 -0.77
N VAL A 74 -20.53 12.71 -0.83
CA VAL A 74 -20.40 13.84 0.10
C VAL A 74 -21.01 15.07 -0.53
N THR A 75 -21.97 15.66 0.16
CA THR A 75 -22.71 16.83 -0.32
C THR A 75 -22.49 18.02 0.59
N ARG A 76 -22.48 19.22 0.00
CA ARG A 76 -22.55 20.49 0.73
C ARG A 76 -23.77 21.30 0.30
N THR A 77 -24.23 22.20 1.16
CA THR A 77 -25.28 23.15 0.83
C THR A 77 -24.67 24.49 0.47
N GLU A 78 -25.12 25.08 -0.64
CA GLU A 78 -24.73 26.41 -1.08
C GLU A 78 -25.96 27.31 -1.16
N TRP A 79 -25.78 28.61 -0.86
CA TRP A 79 -26.78 29.63 -1.09
C TRP A 79 -26.54 30.31 -2.43
N GLU A 80 -27.47 30.16 -3.35
CA GLU A 80 -27.41 30.80 -4.65
C GLU A 80 -28.77 31.39 -5.02
N GLY A 81 -28.82 32.71 -5.25
CA GLY A 81 -30.03 33.41 -5.66
C GLY A 81 -31.17 33.41 -4.65
N GLY A 82 -30.91 33.21 -3.35
CA GLY A 82 -31.90 33.14 -2.29
C GLY A 82 -32.47 31.74 -2.04
N GLU A 83 -31.95 30.73 -2.74
CA GLU A 83 -32.34 29.32 -2.60
C GLU A 83 -31.17 28.49 -2.07
N ILE A 84 -31.48 27.42 -1.29
CA ILE A 84 -30.51 26.45 -0.84
C ILE A 84 -30.36 25.39 -1.93
N LYS A 85 -29.15 25.22 -2.47
CA LYS A 85 -28.80 24.12 -3.39
C LYS A 85 -27.94 23.10 -2.68
N VAL A 86 -28.21 21.82 -2.96
CA VAL A 86 -27.34 20.72 -2.52
C VAL A 86 -26.40 20.39 -3.67
N VAL A 87 -25.10 20.52 -3.43
CA VAL A 87 -24.04 20.23 -4.43
C VAL A 87 -23.30 18.99 -3.97
N ILE A 88 -23.05 18.05 -4.90
CA ILE A 88 -22.19 16.90 -4.64
C ILE A 88 -20.74 17.39 -4.70
N GLU A 89 -20.00 17.27 -3.59
CA GLU A 89 -18.61 17.66 -3.48
C GLU A 89 -17.69 16.51 -3.90
N HIS A 90 -17.99 15.28 -3.42
CA HIS A 90 -17.32 14.05 -3.80
C HIS A 90 -18.35 12.96 -4.05
N LYS A 91 -18.09 12.10 -5.03
CA LYS A 91 -18.94 10.94 -5.35
C LYS A 91 -18.38 9.67 -4.69
N ALA A 92 -19.24 8.73 -4.45
CA ALA A 92 -18.83 7.38 -4.11
C ALA A 92 -17.88 6.81 -5.18
N GLY A 93 -16.72 6.32 -4.75
CA GLY A 93 -15.63 5.85 -5.63
C GLY A 93 -14.58 6.91 -5.99
N ASP A 94 -14.78 8.18 -5.63
CA ASP A 94 -13.74 9.19 -5.81
C ASP A 94 -12.55 8.91 -4.88
N VAL A 95 -11.35 9.20 -5.38
CA VAL A 95 -10.11 9.17 -4.60
C VAL A 95 -9.45 10.54 -4.67
N VAL A 96 -9.31 11.18 -3.53
CA VAL A 96 -8.59 12.45 -3.40
C VAL A 96 -7.20 12.18 -2.86
N VAL A 97 -6.19 12.63 -3.59
CA VAL A 97 -4.77 12.44 -3.24
C VAL A 97 -4.21 13.76 -2.74
N ASP A 98 -3.62 13.74 -1.56
CA ASP A 98 -2.84 14.84 -0.99
C ASP A 98 -1.37 14.42 -0.90
N ASP A 99 -0.56 14.91 -1.83
CA ASP A 99 0.90 14.77 -1.75
C ASP A 99 1.44 15.83 -0.80
N ARG A 100 1.95 15.39 0.37
CA ARG A 100 2.45 16.26 1.44
C ARG A 100 3.72 17.00 1.02
N THR A 101 3.55 18.14 0.35
CA THR A 101 4.64 18.97 -0.17
C THR A 101 4.91 20.24 0.65
N SER A 102 3.92 20.69 1.44
CA SER A 102 3.97 21.94 2.20
C SER A 102 4.66 21.84 3.55
N TYR A 103 4.79 20.64 4.12
CA TYR A 103 5.53 20.37 5.36
C TYR A 103 6.08 18.95 5.35
N LYS A 104 7.07 18.68 6.18
CA LYS A 104 7.67 17.35 6.31
C LYS A 104 7.30 16.75 7.64
N GLU A 105 6.79 15.54 7.60
CA GLU A 105 6.43 14.78 8.77
C GLU A 105 7.21 13.46 8.80
N TYR A 106 7.81 13.15 9.94
CA TYR A 106 8.60 11.96 10.14
C TYR A 106 8.12 11.18 11.36
N TRP A 107 7.92 9.89 11.18
CA TRP A 107 7.58 8.94 12.22
C TRP A 107 8.76 8.03 12.51
N THR A 108 9.25 8.02 13.75
CA THR A 108 10.39 7.19 14.16
C THR A 108 9.94 6.12 15.14
N PHE A 109 9.83 4.89 14.67
CA PHE A 109 9.48 3.73 15.50
C PHE A 109 10.72 3.14 16.16
N LYS A 110 10.77 3.15 17.48
CA LYS A 110 11.87 2.61 18.28
C LYS A 110 11.56 1.19 18.76
N LYS A 111 12.61 0.45 19.13
CA LYS A 111 12.51 -0.97 19.56
C LYS A 111 11.69 -1.17 20.84
N ASP A 112 11.64 -0.17 21.69
CA ASP A 112 10.97 -0.17 22.99
C ASP A 112 9.48 0.19 22.94
N GLY A 113 8.88 0.21 21.74
CA GLY A 113 7.48 0.56 21.56
C GLY A 113 7.23 2.07 21.64
N VAL A 114 8.26 2.90 21.48
CA VAL A 114 8.14 4.36 21.44
C VAL A 114 8.11 4.84 20.00
N LEU A 115 7.13 5.66 19.67
CA LEU A 115 7.01 6.41 18.42
C LEU A 115 7.35 7.88 18.70
N THR A 116 8.25 8.45 17.91
CA THR A 116 8.48 9.89 17.87
C THR A 116 7.97 10.43 16.53
N VAL A 117 7.07 11.41 16.57
CA VAL A 117 6.56 12.13 15.41
C VAL A 117 7.20 13.50 15.39
N GLU A 118 7.86 13.85 14.28
CA GLU A 118 8.51 15.14 14.04
C GLU A 118 7.84 15.80 12.84
N GLU A 119 7.23 16.95 13.05
CA GLU A 119 6.69 17.81 12.00
C GLU A 119 7.59 19.02 11.80
N ILE A 120 8.01 19.28 10.57
CA ILE A 120 8.85 20.41 10.20
C ILE A 120 8.02 21.34 9.30
N ALA A 121 7.62 22.47 9.84
CA ALA A 121 6.88 23.48 9.12
C ALA A 121 7.75 24.21 8.07
N ASP A 122 7.14 24.90 7.12
CA ASP A 122 7.83 25.65 6.03
C ASP A 122 8.79 26.72 6.56
N ASN A 123 8.51 27.29 7.73
CA ASN A 123 9.38 28.27 8.40
C ASN A 123 10.60 27.62 9.10
N GLY A 124 10.73 26.28 9.06
CA GLY A 124 11.78 25.48 9.69
C GLY A 124 11.56 25.18 11.17
N GLU A 125 10.43 25.59 11.76
CA GLU A 125 10.07 25.18 13.11
C GLU A 125 9.77 23.68 13.14
N THR A 126 10.22 23.02 14.22
CA THR A 126 10.01 21.57 14.42
C THR A 126 9.16 21.35 15.66
N TYR A 127 8.07 20.63 15.46
CA TYR A 127 7.20 20.15 16.53
C TYR A 127 7.48 18.66 16.71
N THR A 128 7.57 18.21 17.96
CA THR A 128 7.89 16.80 18.27
C THR A 128 6.90 16.27 19.29
N GLU A 129 6.30 15.14 18.97
CA GLU A 129 5.43 14.38 19.87
C GLU A 129 6.02 12.99 20.11
N ILE A 130 5.76 12.45 21.30
CA ILE A 130 6.25 11.14 21.71
C ILE A 130 5.07 10.32 22.21
N TRP A 131 4.84 9.18 21.56
CA TRP A 131 3.73 8.27 21.85
C TRP A 131 4.24 6.84 22.09
N ASN A 132 3.38 6.01 22.64
CA ASN A 132 3.62 4.56 22.68
C ASN A 132 2.86 3.89 21.55
N TYR A 133 3.48 2.84 20.98
CA TYR A 133 2.84 2.02 19.97
C TYR A 133 2.94 0.53 20.30
N VAL A 134 2.00 -0.24 19.78
CA VAL A 134 2.01 -1.71 19.76
C VAL A 134 1.70 -2.17 18.35
N PHE A 135 2.54 -3.00 17.78
CA PHE A 135 2.31 -3.60 16.46
C PHE A 135 1.97 -5.08 16.61
N ASP A 136 0.77 -5.44 16.21
CA ASP A 136 0.31 -6.82 16.10
C ASP A 136 0.33 -7.26 14.62
N ARG A 137 1.29 -8.11 14.29
CA ARG A 137 1.48 -8.60 12.92
C ARG A 137 0.35 -9.52 12.47
N ASP A 138 -0.18 -10.33 13.38
CA ASP A 138 -1.16 -11.37 13.03
C ASP A 138 -2.51 -10.73 12.68
N SER A 139 -2.91 -9.70 13.43
CA SER A 139 -4.09 -8.89 13.11
C SER A 139 -3.82 -7.75 12.13
N LYS A 140 -2.55 -7.53 11.74
CA LYS A 140 -2.11 -6.39 10.92
C LYS A 140 -2.51 -5.04 11.52
N GLN A 141 -2.45 -4.90 12.82
CA GLN A 141 -2.85 -3.69 13.54
C GLN A 141 -1.66 -2.97 14.15
N LEU A 142 -1.63 -1.66 13.98
CA LEU A 142 -0.73 -0.74 14.66
C LEU A 142 -1.58 0.13 15.59
N LYS A 143 -1.41 -0.03 16.90
CA LYS A 143 -2.08 0.80 17.92
C LYS A 143 -1.14 1.89 18.36
N ILE A 144 -1.58 3.14 18.29
CA ILE A 144 -0.85 4.32 18.73
C ILE A 144 -1.76 5.08 19.68
N VAL A 145 -1.42 5.07 20.98
CA VAL A 145 -2.25 5.63 22.06
C VAL A 145 -3.65 4.99 22.08
N LEU A 146 -4.66 5.66 21.55
CA LEU A 146 -6.04 5.19 21.48
C LEU A 146 -6.48 4.79 20.07
N ASP A 147 -5.71 5.18 19.06
CA ASP A 147 -6.03 4.94 17.66
C ASP A 147 -5.52 3.59 17.20
N THR A 148 -6.28 2.92 16.35
CA THR A 148 -5.92 1.64 15.76
C THR A 148 -5.90 1.75 14.24
N TRP A 149 -4.72 1.54 13.66
CA TRP A 149 -4.47 1.60 12.23
C TRP A 149 -4.37 0.20 11.66
N HIS A 150 -4.93 -0.04 10.48
CA HIS A 150 -4.67 -1.25 9.73
C HIS A 150 -3.38 -1.08 8.91
N VAL A 151 -2.45 -2.04 9.03
CA VAL A 151 -1.21 -2.05 8.24
C VAL A 151 -1.46 -2.84 6.98
N SER A 152 -1.79 -2.17 5.87
CA SER A 152 -2.06 -2.83 4.59
C SER A 152 -0.77 -3.22 3.86
N HIS A 153 0.32 -2.47 4.08
CA HIS A 153 1.61 -2.76 3.47
C HIS A 153 2.77 -2.38 4.41
N LEU A 154 3.74 -3.29 4.55
CA LEU A 154 4.97 -3.02 5.32
C LEU A 154 6.15 -3.80 4.73
N THR A 155 7.11 -3.07 4.19
CA THR A 155 8.40 -3.58 3.69
C THR A 155 9.57 -2.89 4.39
N ASN A 156 10.78 -3.05 3.88
CA ASN A 156 11.95 -2.29 4.37
C ASN A 156 11.96 -0.82 3.90
N SER A 157 11.16 -0.46 2.90
CA SER A 157 11.18 0.85 2.25
C SER A 157 9.84 1.56 2.21
N GLU A 158 8.74 0.85 2.42
CA GLU A 158 7.39 1.37 2.30
C GLU A 158 6.50 0.85 3.44
N LEU A 159 5.69 1.74 4.01
CA LEU A 159 4.65 1.48 5.00
C LEU A 159 3.37 2.16 4.52
N VAL A 160 2.24 1.44 4.55
CA VAL A 160 0.92 1.99 4.30
C VAL A 160 0.02 1.66 5.49
N LEU A 161 -0.57 2.69 6.06
CA LEU A 161 -1.52 2.61 7.16
C LEU A 161 -2.89 3.04 6.66
N ASP A 162 -3.91 2.22 6.90
CA ASP A 162 -5.28 2.54 6.58
C ASP A 162 -6.02 2.88 7.87
N ASP A 163 -6.65 4.05 7.87
CA ASP A 163 -7.63 4.43 8.89
C ASP A 163 -9.01 3.98 8.40
N GLN A 164 -9.54 2.98 9.07
CA GLN A 164 -10.88 2.44 8.78
C GLN A 164 -11.91 2.91 9.80
N ASP A 165 -11.49 3.71 10.79
CA ASP A 165 -12.39 4.20 11.83
C ASP A 165 -13.33 5.28 11.28
N ASP A 166 -14.63 5.04 11.50
CA ASP A 166 -15.80 5.80 11.14
C ASP A 166 -15.89 7.21 11.79
N ASN A 167 -14.77 7.85 12.10
CA ASN A 167 -14.75 9.13 12.82
C ASN A 167 -15.49 10.27 12.10
N TRP A 168 -15.87 10.05 10.82
CA TRP A 168 -16.62 11.01 9.99
C TRP A 168 -17.92 10.42 9.42
N GLY A 169 -18.52 9.43 10.11
CA GLY A 169 -19.79 8.83 9.70
C GLY A 169 -19.67 7.90 8.49
N GLY A 170 -18.51 7.24 8.29
CA GLY A 170 -18.33 6.19 7.30
C GLY A 170 -18.30 6.62 5.84
N ARG A 171 -18.19 7.92 5.56
CA ARG A 171 -18.26 8.43 4.17
C ARG A 171 -17.00 8.23 3.38
N TYR A 172 -15.85 8.12 4.03
CA TYR A 172 -14.56 7.81 3.42
C TYR A 172 -13.64 7.12 4.43
N TRP A 173 -12.60 6.47 3.93
CA TRP A 173 -11.45 5.99 4.69
C TRP A 173 -10.18 6.60 4.11
N SER A 174 -9.13 6.71 4.93
CA SER A 174 -7.85 7.29 4.51
C SER A 174 -6.76 6.24 4.48
N ALA A 175 -5.89 6.31 3.46
CA ALA A 175 -4.64 5.59 3.38
C ALA A 175 -3.46 6.56 3.51
N TYR A 176 -2.53 6.24 4.40
CA TYR A 176 -1.36 7.06 4.72
C TYR A 176 -0.10 6.33 4.25
N TYR A 177 0.65 6.95 3.36
CA TYR A 177 1.82 6.38 2.70
C TYR A 177 3.10 6.95 3.28
N PHE A 178 3.97 6.05 3.73
CA PHE A 178 5.27 6.40 4.27
C PHE A 178 6.38 5.72 3.48
N ARG A 179 7.49 6.42 3.28
CA ARG A 179 8.74 5.86 2.75
C ARG A 179 9.84 5.90 3.80
N LYS A 180 10.78 4.96 3.73
CA LYS A 180 11.92 4.94 4.65
C LYS A 180 12.76 6.21 4.45
N ALA A 181 12.94 7.00 5.50
CA ALA A 181 13.80 8.17 5.46
C ALA A 181 15.28 7.74 5.29
N LYS A 182 16.02 8.49 4.49
CA LYS A 182 17.46 8.26 4.24
C LYS A 182 18.33 8.81 5.34
#